data_038ac782381aeb635d9577d3bc167279
#
_entry.id   038ac782381aeb635d9577d3bc167279
#
_cell.length_a   1.000
_cell.length_b   1.000
_cell.length_c   1.000
_cell.angle_alpha   90.00
_cell.angle_beta   90.00
_cell.angle_gamma   90.00
#
_symmetry.space_group_name_H-M   'P 1'
#
loop_
_entity.id
_entity.type
_entity.pdbx_description
1 polymer ?
#
loop_
_entity_poly.entity_id
_entity_poly.type
_entity_poly.pdbx_seq_one_letter_code
_entity_poly.pdbx_strand_id
1 'polypeptide(L)'
;MGRLVWRPHHDTFRGRKIVSVTDWLLDSDPAIRWQAMSELTDAPADQVAAERARVATEGWGARLLALRREDGLWDTGTPGTEEITLLALLMLRDMGLDPSSQVARKAIGLVRDNATWHAGGPWRGTPLFAGEVEPCINGRVVAAGSYFGLDATPIVERLLGEQMDDGGWNCEQENGSTRGSFHTTIDVLEGLLEHERATGGSAEVTAARERGQEYLLERRMLRRLSSGELIDPAFTRFSFPTGWHYDALRGLDYLRAAGVTPDARVAEAIDLVRSKRDAQGRLPLENPHESEMVNTRVRDLEFGMDEHEGRPSRWNTLRALRVLRWAGGSEGLDGQRPSSP
;
A
#
# COMPACT_ATOMS: atom_id res chain seq x y z
N MET A 1 33.80 40.22 -41.29
CA MET A 1 33.44 40.42 -39.88
C MET A 1 31.94 40.73 -39.82
N GLY A 2 31.10 39.72 -39.73
CA GLY A 2 29.66 39.88 -39.63
C GLY A 2 29.23 39.61 -38.21
N ARG A 3 28.62 40.59 -37.53
CA ARG A 3 28.05 40.48 -36.19
C ARG A 3 26.73 39.71 -36.27
N LEU A 4 26.66 38.56 -35.63
CA LEU A 4 25.39 37.87 -35.36
C LEU A 4 24.61 38.66 -34.30
N VAL A 5 23.46 39.18 -34.69
CA VAL A 5 22.50 39.83 -33.80
C VAL A 5 21.60 38.72 -33.22
N TRP A 6 21.77 38.44 -31.92
CA TRP A 6 20.87 37.57 -31.16
C TRP A 6 19.51 38.22 -31.03
N ARG A 7 18.45 37.60 -31.54
CA ARG A 7 17.07 38.01 -31.31
C ARG A 7 16.45 37.10 -30.22
N PRO A 8 15.89 37.64 -29.13
CA PRO A 8 15.16 36.83 -28.17
C PRO A 8 13.86 36.33 -28.81
N HIS A 9 13.69 35.01 -28.80
CA HIS A 9 12.40 34.41 -29.07
C HIS A 9 11.44 34.82 -27.95
N HIS A 10 10.43 35.60 -28.27
CA HIS A 10 9.24 35.77 -27.47
C HIS A 10 8.47 34.44 -27.49
N ASP A 11 8.72 33.63 -26.50
CA ASP A 11 7.89 32.44 -26.23
C ASP A 11 6.57 32.92 -25.66
N THR A 12 5.56 32.96 -26.49
CA THR A 12 4.18 33.24 -26.09
C THR A 12 3.77 32.17 -25.11
N PHE A 13 3.54 32.55 -23.85
CA PHE A 13 2.85 31.77 -22.84
C PHE A 13 1.44 31.41 -23.38
N ARG A 14 1.33 30.34 -24.17
CA ARG A 14 0.08 29.67 -24.40
C ARG A 14 -0.33 29.05 -23.07
N GLY A 15 -1.51 29.44 -22.55
CA GLY A 15 -2.03 29.02 -21.27
C GLY A 15 -1.85 27.52 -21.08
N ARG A 16 -1.06 27.11 -20.07
CA ARG A 16 -0.99 25.72 -19.64
C ARG A 16 -2.41 25.31 -19.29
N LYS A 17 -2.97 24.37 -20.06
CA LYS A 17 -4.20 23.69 -19.69
C LYS A 17 -3.97 23.19 -18.26
N ILE A 18 -4.80 23.60 -17.30
CA ILE A 18 -4.77 23.05 -15.96
C ILE A 18 -5.10 21.56 -16.12
N VAL A 19 -4.13 20.71 -16.01
CA VAL A 19 -4.31 19.25 -16.07
C VAL A 19 -4.90 18.86 -14.73
N SER A 20 -6.06 18.20 -14.72
CA SER A 20 -6.67 17.73 -13.47
C SER A 20 -5.74 16.74 -12.76
N VAL A 21 -5.92 16.57 -11.44
CA VAL A 21 -5.14 15.58 -10.69
C VAL A 21 -5.39 14.16 -11.21
N THR A 22 -6.61 13.88 -11.69
CA THR A 22 -6.95 12.60 -12.34
C THR A 22 -6.19 12.43 -13.65
N ASP A 23 -6.14 13.46 -14.53
CA ASP A 23 -5.34 13.40 -15.76
C ASP A 23 -3.85 13.17 -15.46
N TRP A 24 -3.34 13.80 -14.40
CA TRP A 24 -1.97 13.58 -13.96
C TRP A 24 -1.73 12.14 -13.50
N LEU A 25 -2.69 11.47 -12.83
CA LEU A 25 -2.59 10.06 -12.48
C LEU A 25 -2.71 9.15 -13.72
N LEU A 26 -3.55 9.51 -14.69
CA LEU A 26 -3.69 8.78 -15.96
C LEU A 26 -2.44 8.92 -16.86
N ASP A 27 -1.67 9.99 -16.71
CA ASP A 27 -0.35 10.17 -17.35
C ASP A 27 0.75 9.58 -16.48
N SER A 28 0.67 8.28 -16.15
CA SER A 28 1.57 7.58 -15.24
C SER A 28 1.88 6.15 -15.69
N ASP A 29 2.52 5.42 -14.79
CA ASP A 29 2.77 3.98 -14.92
C ASP A 29 1.47 3.17 -15.03
N PRO A 30 1.42 2.04 -15.75
CA PRO A 30 0.26 1.16 -15.77
C PRO A 30 -0.30 0.81 -14.39
N ALA A 31 0.57 0.64 -13.37
CA ALA A 31 0.19 0.34 -12.00
C ALA A 31 -0.70 1.43 -11.35
N ILE A 32 -0.49 2.69 -11.67
CA ILE A 32 -1.34 3.81 -11.22
C ILE A 32 -2.54 3.98 -12.14
N ARG A 33 -2.32 3.92 -13.46
CA ARG A 33 -3.30 4.27 -14.47
C ARG A 33 -4.54 3.37 -14.42
N TRP A 34 -4.37 2.05 -14.39
CA TRP A 34 -5.52 1.13 -14.33
C TRP A 34 -6.37 1.36 -13.08
N GLN A 35 -5.73 1.66 -11.94
CA GLN A 35 -6.42 1.93 -10.68
C GLN A 35 -7.17 3.27 -10.72
N ALA A 36 -6.54 4.31 -11.28
CA ALA A 36 -7.20 5.60 -11.49
C ALA A 36 -8.38 5.45 -12.46
N MET A 37 -8.25 4.69 -13.55
CA MET A 37 -9.34 4.39 -14.48
C MET A 37 -10.50 3.68 -13.78
N SER A 38 -10.21 2.67 -12.96
CA SER A 38 -11.22 1.86 -12.26
C SER A 38 -11.98 2.64 -11.19
N GLU A 39 -11.29 3.50 -10.45
CA GLU A 39 -11.84 4.06 -9.22
C GLU A 39 -12.12 5.57 -9.28
N LEU A 40 -11.50 6.30 -10.22
CA LEU A 40 -11.63 7.75 -10.31
C LEU A 40 -12.28 8.23 -11.61
N THR A 41 -12.57 7.32 -12.55
CA THR A 41 -13.23 7.64 -13.82
C THR A 41 -14.37 6.67 -14.11
N ASP A 42 -15.11 6.91 -15.21
CA ASP A 42 -16.14 6.02 -15.71
C ASP A 42 -15.61 5.13 -16.86
N ALA A 43 -14.34 4.74 -16.80
CA ALA A 43 -13.71 3.91 -17.84
C ALA A 43 -14.39 2.53 -17.94
N PRO A 44 -14.64 2.01 -19.15
CA PRO A 44 -15.21 0.70 -19.36
C PRO A 44 -14.33 -0.41 -18.74
N ALA A 45 -14.96 -1.46 -18.17
CA ALA A 45 -14.27 -2.52 -17.47
C ALA A 45 -13.23 -3.28 -18.33
N ASP A 46 -13.50 -3.44 -19.62
CA ASP A 46 -12.57 -4.06 -20.58
C ASP A 46 -11.32 -3.21 -20.79
N GLN A 47 -11.44 -1.87 -20.82
CA GLN A 47 -10.30 -0.96 -20.90
C GLN A 47 -9.47 -0.99 -19.61
N VAL A 48 -10.13 -1.01 -18.45
CA VAL A 48 -9.47 -1.16 -17.14
C VAL A 48 -8.71 -2.47 -17.08
N ALA A 49 -9.32 -3.58 -17.50
CA ALA A 49 -8.68 -4.89 -17.53
C ALA A 49 -7.48 -4.94 -18.50
N ALA A 50 -7.61 -4.33 -19.69
CA ALA A 50 -6.53 -4.23 -20.64
C ALA A 50 -5.34 -3.42 -20.10
N GLU A 51 -5.61 -2.29 -19.44
CA GLU A 51 -4.57 -1.48 -18.81
C GLU A 51 -3.90 -2.20 -17.64
N ARG A 52 -4.68 -2.91 -16.80
CA ARG A 52 -4.14 -3.73 -15.71
C ARG A 52 -3.21 -4.83 -16.22
N ALA A 53 -3.55 -5.49 -17.34
CA ALA A 53 -2.72 -6.55 -17.93
C ALA A 53 -1.32 -6.04 -18.31
N ARG A 54 -1.15 -4.75 -18.61
CA ARG A 54 0.14 -4.13 -18.94
C ARG A 54 1.12 -4.10 -17.77
N VAL A 55 0.64 -4.17 -16.51
CA VAL A 55 1.51 -4.23 -15.32
C VAL A 55 2.54 -5.36 -15.40
N ALA A 56 2.19 -6.49 -16.01
CA ALA A 56 3.08 -7.63 -16.18
C ALA A 56 4.19 -7.41 -17.22
N THR A 57 4.00 -6.49 -18.18
CA THR A 57 4.84 -6.34 -19.37
C THR A 57 5.44 -4.94 -19.55
N GLU A 58 4.95 -3.97 -18.83
CA GLU A 58 5.37 -2.57 -18.94
C GLU A 58 5.55 -1.92 -17.56
N GLY A 59 6.32 -0.86 -17.51
CA GLY A 59 6.47 0.00 -16.34
C GLY A 59 7.14 -0.66 -15.13
N TRP A 60 6.71 -0.26 -13.95
CA TRP A 60 7.30 -0.67 -12.67
C TRP A 60 7.14 -2.18 -12.41
N GLY A 61 5.96 -2.73 -12.66
CA GLY A 61 5.69 -4.15 -12.42
C GLY A 61 6.58 -5.06 -13.28
N ALA A 62 6.71 -4.75 -14.58
CA ALA A 62 7.59 -5.50 -15.48
C ALA A 62 9.06 -5.38 -15.05
N ARG A 63 9.51 -4.17 -14.65
CA ARG A 63 10.88 -3.97 -14.16
C ARG A 63 11.15 -4.74 -12.86
N LEU A 64 10.22 -4.68 -11.91
CA LEU A 64 10.35 -5.43 -10.66
C LEU A 64 10.39 -6.95 -10.92
N LEU A 65 9.56 -7.45 -11.83
CA LEU A 65 9.60 -8.85 -12.25
C LEU A 65 10.92 -9.25 -12.93
N ALA A 66 11.54 -8.34 -13.70
CA ALA A 66 12.80 -8.58 -14.38
C ALA A 66 14.01 -8.64 -13.42
N LEU A 67 13.91 -8.04 -12.24
CA LEU A 67 14.96 -8.09 -11.20
C LEU A 67 14.97 -9.40 -10.41
N ARG A 68 13.99 -10.27 -10.64
CA ARG A 68 13.93 -11.58 -10.00
C ARG A 68 15.03 -12.51 -10.52
N ARG A 69 15.70 -13.21 -9.60
CA ARG A 69 16.69 -14.24 -9.88
C ARG A 69 16.06 -15.46 -10.56
N GLU A 70 16.90 -16.38 -11.04
CA GLU A 70 16.44 -17.63 -11.66
C GLU A 70 15.66 -18.53 -10.69
N ASP A 71 16.03 -18.51 -9.39
CA ASP A 71 15.34 -19.22 -8.32
C ASP A 71 14.01 -18.60 -7.89
N GLY A 72 13.66 -17.45 -8.48
CA GLY A 72 12.40 -16.77 -8.23
C GLY A 72 12.46 -15.68 -7.16
N LEU A 73 13.57 -15.52 -6.46
CA LEU A 73 13.72 -14.60 -5.35
C LEU A 73 14.21 -13.22 -5.79
N TRP A 74 13.93 -12.21 -4.98
CA TRP A 74 14.54 -10.89 -5.09
C TRP A 74 15.63 -10.78 -4.04
N ASP A 75 16.79 -10.27 -4.45
CA ASP A 75 17.98 -10.20 -3.63
C ASP A 75 18.80 -8.96 -4.02
N THR A 76 19.35 -8.30 -3.02
CA THR A 76 20.29 -7.18 -3.18
C THR A 76 21.72 -7.56 -2.84
N GLY A 77 22.01 -8.87 -2.68
CA GLY A 77 23.32 -9.38 -2.28
C GLY A 77 23.61 -9.28 -0.79
N THR A 78 22.59 -8.98 0.02
CA THR A 78 22.69 -8.87 1.49
C THR A 78 21.77 -9.89 2.19
N PRO A 79 22.02 -10.27 3.46
CA PRO A 79 21.12 -11.14 4.23
C PRO A 79 19.68 -10.58 4.31
N GLY A 80 18.66 -11.45 4.36
CA GLY A 80 17.25 -11.05 4.42
C GLY A 80 16.54 -11.10 3.05
N THR A 81 16.96 -12.00 2.17
CA THR A 81 16.35 -12.23 0.85
C THR A 81 14.86 -12.54 0.93
N GLU A 82 14.40 -13.25 1.97
CA GLU A 82 13.00 -13.57 2.22
C GLU A 82 12.15 -12.34 2.46
N GLU A 83 12.64 -11.37 3.24
CA GLU A 83 11.93 -10.12 3.51
C GLU A 83 11.82 -9.26 2.26
N ILE A 84 12.90 -9.16 1.47
CA ILE A 84 12.91 -8.44 0.19
C ILE A 84 11.94 -9.10 -0.79
N THR A 85 11.95 -10.44 -0.84
CA THR A 85 11.04 -11.21 -1.70
C THR A 85 9.59 -11.00 -1.29
N LEU A 86 9.26 -11.04 0.00
CA LEU A 86 7.91 -10.76 0.51
C LEU A 86 7.47 -9.34 0.15
N LEU A 87 8.33 -8.35 0.34
CA LEU A 87 8.00 -6.96 0.01
C LEU A 87 7.83 -6.76 -1.50
N ALA A 88 8.64 -7.40 -2.34
CA ALA A 88 8.48 -7.37 -3.79
C ALA A 88 7.11 -7.96 -4.22
N LEU A 89 6.69 -9.07 -3.60
CA LEU A 89 5.36 -9.64 -3.86
C LEU A 89 4.23 -8.71 -3.43
N LEU A 90 4.35 -8.06 -2.27
CA LEU A 90 3.36 -7.07 -1.82
C LEU A 90 3.29 -5.87 -2.76
N MET A 91 4.43 -5.39 -3.24
CA MET A 91 4.44 -4.32 -4.25
C MET A 91 3.80 -4.75 -5.57
N LEU A 92 4.04 -5.97 -6.05
CA LEU A 92 3.38 -6.50 -7.25
C LEU A 92 1.86 -6.64 -7.04
N ARG A 93 1.40 -7.01 -5.84
CA ARG A 93 -0.01 -6.97 -5.45
C ARG A 93 -0.57 -5.54 -5.53
N ASP A 94 0.11 -4.57 -4.91
CA ASP A 94 -0.32 -3.17 -4.86
C ASP A 94 -0.33 -2.55 -6.26
N MET A 95 0.61 -2.91 -7.12
CA MET A 95 0.62 -2.55 -8.54
C MET A 95 -0.53 -3.21 -9.33
N GLY A 96 -1.14 -4.27 -8.79
CA GLY A 96 -2.25 -4.99 -9.39
C GLY A 96 -1.85 -6.05 -10.42
N LEU A 97 -0.65 -6.63 -10.28
CA LEU A 97 -0.26 -7.77 -11.12
C LEU A 97 -1.36 -8.82 -11.10
N ASP A 98 -1.93 -9.17 -12.25
CA ASP A 98 -2.98 -10.17 -12.34
C ASP A 98 -2.46 -11.54 -11.85
N PRO A 99 -2.98 -12.06 -10.70
CA PRO A 99 -2.52 -13.34 -10.15
C PRO A 99 -2.82 -14.52 -11.07
N SER A 100 -3.80 -14.40 -11.95
CA SER A 100 -4.15 -15.44 -12.93
C SER A 100 -3.20 -15.47 -14.14
N SER A 101 -2.38 -14.45 -14.35
CA SER A 101 -1.44 -14.38 -15.45
C SER A 101 -0.35 -15.48 -15.37
N GLN A 102 0.12 -15.95 -16.51
CA GLN A 102 1.19 -16.96 -16.54
C GLN A 102 2.47 -16.46 -15.86
N VAL A 103 2.76 -15.16 -15.98
CA VAL A 103 3.94 -14.53 -15.37
C VAL A 103 3.84 -14.56 -13.85
N ALA A 104 2.69 -14.18 -13.29
CA ALA A 104 2.45 -14.22 -11.85
C ALA A 104 2.51 -15.65 -11.31
N ARG A 105 1.79 -16.61 -11.94
CA ARG A 105 1.82 -18.02 -11.53
C ARG A 105 3.22 -18.62 -11.54
N LYS A 106 4.02 -18.31 -12.56
CA LYS A 106 5.42 -18.77 -12.61
C LYS A 106 6.25 -18.14 -11.49
N ALA A 107 6.10 -16.82 -11.26
CA ALA A 107 6.84 -16.11 -10.22
C ALA A 107 6.53 -16.67 -8.83
N ILE A 108 5.25 -16.78 -8.49
CA ILE A 108 4.84 -17.26 -7.16
C ILE A 108 5.18 -18.72 -6.93
N GLY A 109 5.11 -19.57 -7.96
CA GLY A 109 5.53 -20.96 -7.88
C GLY A 109 7.01 -21.09 -7.50
N LEU A 110 7.89 -20.31 -8.13
CA LEU A 110 9.32 -20.30 -7.79
C LEU A 110 9.57 -19.80 -6.37
N VAL A 111 8.90 -18.72 -5.95
CA VAL A 111 9.03 -18.22 -4.57
C VAL A 111 8.54 -19.25 -3.56
N ARG A 112 7.38 -19.87 -3.79
CA ARG A 112 6.85 -20.93 -2.91
C ARG A 112 7.85 -22.06 -2.71
N ASP A 113 8.51 -22.47 -3.79
CA ASP A 113 9.38 -23.65 -3.78
C ASP A 113 10.79 -23.35 -3.26
N ASN A 114 11.25 -22.10 -3.29
CA ASN A 114 12.65 -21.74 -2.98
C ASN A 114 12.81 -20.75 -1.83
N ALA A 115 11.80 -19.93 -1.48
CA ALA A 115 11.93 -18.96 -0.41
C ALA A 115 11.81 -19.63 0.98
N THR A 116 12.81 -19.42 1.82
CA THR A 116 12.82 -19.91 3.21
C THR A 116 13.27 -18.81 4.16
N TRP A 117 12.79 -18.86 5.39
CA TRP A 117 13.24 -17.95 6.46
C TRP A 117 14.71 -18.23 6.84
N HIS A 118 15.52 -17.17 6.87
CA HIS A 118 16.92 -17.24 7.26
C HIS A 118 17.17 -16.71 8.68
N ALA A 119 16.24 -15.92 9.22
CA ALA A 119 16.30 -15.44 10.59
C ALA A 119 16.40 -16.59 11.60
N GLY A 120 16.95 -16.30 12.78
CA GLY A 120 17.21 -17.30 13.80
C GLY A 120 15.95 -17.94 14.39
N GLY A 121 16.15 -18.92 15.29
CA GLY A 121 15.06 -19.58 15.98
C GLY A 121 14.43 -20.76 15.23
N PRO A 122 13.23 -21.22 15.66
CA PRO A 122 12.61 -22.45 15.16
C PRO A 122 12.13 -22.35 13.71
N TRP A 123 12.00 -21.15 13.17
CA TRP A 123 11.48 -20.90 11.80
C TRP A 123 12.57 -20.97 10.74
N ARG A 124 13.84 -20.98 11.14
CA ARG A 124 14.96 -21.00 10.19
C ARG A 124 14.88 -22.22 9.27
N GLY A 125 14.88 -21.96 7.96
CA GLY A 125 14.79 -22.98 6.92
C GLY A 125 13.36 -23.47 6.62
N THR A 126 12.35 -22.94 7.31
CA THR A 126 10.95 -23.22 6.95
C THR A 126 10.56 -22.40 5.72
N PRO A 127 9.59 -22.88 4.90
CA PRO A 127 9.12 -22.13 3.74
C PRO A 127 8.57 -20.75 4.12
N LEU A 128 8.78 -19.75 3.27
CA LEU A 128 8.27 -18.37 3.47
C LEU A 128 6.77 -18.36 3.79
N PHE A 129 5.97 -19.11 3.04
CA PHE A 129 4.51 -19.17 3.22
C PHE A 129 4.05 -20.12 4.34
N ALA A 130 4.96 -20.66 5.15
CA ALA A 130 4.60 -21.29 6.42
C ALA A 130 4.46 -20.26 7.56
N GLY A 131 4.84 -19.01 7.31
CA GLY A 131 4.85 -17.93 8.30
C GLY A 131 6.06 -18.03 9.24
N GLU A 132 6.06 -17.13 10.22
CA GLU A 132 7.08 -17.11 11.28
C GLU A 132 6.45 -16.63 12.61
N VAL A 133 7.21 -16.11 13.57
CA VAL A 133 6.71 -15.82 14.92
C VAL A 133 5.86 -14.55 15.00
N GLU A 134 6.18 -13.53 14.23
CA GLU A 134 5.60 -12.20 14.37
C GLU A 134 4.26 -12.05 13.62
N PRO A 135 3.16 -11.64 14.28
CA PRO A 135 1.87 -11.43 13.63
C PRO A 135 1.90 -10.44 12.47
N CYS A 136 2.73 -9.39 12.52
CA CYS A 136 2.84 -8.40 11.44
C CYS A 136 3.42 -9.04 10.17
N ILE A 137 4.47 -9.86 10.30
CA ILE A 137 5.06 -10.60 9.18
C ILE A 137 4.05 -11.62 8.65
N ASN A 138 3.39 -12.36 9.54
CA ASN A 138 2.36 -13.33 9.19
C ASN A 138 1.17 -12.68 8.43
N GLY A 139 0.72 -11.50 8.85
CA GLY A 139 -0.31 -10.74 8.14
C GLY A 139 0.10 -10.41 6.70
N ARG A 140 1.35 -10.00 6.51
CA ARG A 140 1.92 -9.70 5.19
C ARG A 140 2.10 -10.95 4.33
N VAL A 141 2.50 -12.08 4.93
CA VAL A 141 2.58 -13.39 4.24
C VAL A 141 1.19 -13.84 3.79
N VAL A 142 0.17 -13.68 4.65
CA VAL A 142 -1.24 -13.98 4.30
C VAL A 142 -1.71 -13.08 3.15
N ALA A 143 -1.41 -11.77 3.20
CA ALA A 143 -1.78 -10.84 2.13
C ALA A 143 -1.18 -11.24 0.78
N ALA A 144 0.13 -11.52 0.74
CA ALA A 144 0.81 -11.96 -0.48
C ALA A 144 0.33 -13.34 -0.94
N GLY A 145 0.28 -14.33 -0.03
CA GLY A 145 -0.11 -15.70 -0.34
C GLY A 145 -1.53 -15.78 -0.88
N SER A 146 -2.49 -15.19 -0.18
CA SER A 146 -3.90 -15.20 -0.59
C SER A 146 -4.12 -14.49 -1.93
N TYR A 147 -3.50 -13.32 -2.14
CA TYR A 147 -3.60 -12.60 -3.41
C TYR A 147 -3.11 -13.45 -4.60
N PHE A 148 -2.02 -14.18 -4.44
CA PHE A 148 -1.47 -15.04 -5.48
C PHE A 148 -2.00 -16.48 -5.48
N GLY A 149 -3.06 -16.76 -4.72
CA GLY A 149 -3.78 -18.04 -4.75
C GLY A 149 -3.10 -19.18 -4.00
N LEU A 150 -2.24 -18.88 -3.02
CA LEU A 150 -1.68 -19.86 -2.10
C LEU A 150 -2.60 -20.05 -0.88
N ASP A 151 -2.59 -21.25 -0.32
CA ASP A 151 -3.31 -21.53 0.92
C ASP A 151 -2.58 -20.88 2.11
N ALA A 152 -3.24 -19.92 2.73
CA ALA A 152 -2.77 -19.23 3.92
C ALA A 152 -3.56 -19.59 5.19
N THR A 153 -4.47 -20.56 5.10
CA THR A 153 -5.38 -20.95 6.19
C THR A 153 -4.64 -21.24 7.50
N PRO A 154 -3.53 -22.01 7.55
CA PRO A 154 -2.85 -22.30 8.81
C PRO A 154 -2.30 -21.03 9.50
N ILE A 155 -1.84 -20.04 8.72
CA ILE A 155 -1.37 -18.76 9.29
C ILE A 155 -2.56 -17.94 9.78
N VAL A 156 -3.67 -17.92 9.03
CA VAL A 156 -4.89 -17.22 9.43
C VAL A 156 -5.43 -17.79 10.75
N GLU A 157 -5.52 -19.12 10.92
CA GLU A 157 -5.94 -19.74 12.17
C GLU A 157 -5.05 -19.32 13.35
N ARG A 158 -3.75 -19.24 13.14
CA ARG A 158 -2.82 -18.74 14.13
C ARG A 158 -3.09 -17.26 14.49
N LEU A 159 -3.23 -16.39 13.50
CA LEU A 159 -3.53 -14.97 13.72
C LEU A 159 -4.85 -14.76 14.46
N LEU A 160 -5.87 -15.59 14.23
CA LEU A 160 -7.11 -15.56 15.00
C LEU A 160 -6.88 -15.85 16.48
N GLY A 161 -6.00 -16.82 16.79
CA GLY A 161 -5.62 -17.17 18.16
C GLY A 161 -4.72 -16.14 18.85
N GLU A 162 -4.05 -15.28 18.10
CA GLU A 162 -3.14 -14.24 18.61
C GLU A 162 -3.82 -12.87 18.76
N GLN A 163 -5.13 -12.73 18.43
CA GLN A 163 -5.83 -11.47 18.61
C GLN A 163 -5.96 -11.12 20.09
N MET A 164 -5.58 -9.91 20.44
CA MET A 164 -5.59 -9.42 21.83
C MET A 164 -6.98 -8.95 22.27
N ASP A 165 -7.17 -8.82 23.58
CA ASP A 165 -8.46 -8.42 24.19
C ASP A 165 -8.97 -7.06 23.69
N ASP A 166 -8.07 -6.14 23.31
CA ASP A 166 -8.42 -4.83 22.77
C ASP A 166 -8.74 -4.86 21.25
N GLY A 167 -8.79 -6.05 20.66
CA GLY A 167 -9.11 -6.28 19.26
C GLY A 167 -7.93 -6.14 18.30
N GLY A 168 -6.78 -5.65 18.73
CA GLY A 168 -5.58 -5.51 17.91
C GLY A 168 -4.67 -6.75 17.93
N TRP A 169 -3.49 -6.61 17.31
CA TRP A 169 -2.37 -7.55 17.35
C TRP A 169 -1.08 -6.82 17.69
N ASN A 170 -0.09 -7.52 18.23
CA ASN A 170 1.20 -6.93 18.58
C ASN A 170 2.34 -7.97 18.46
N CYS A 171 3.40 -7.65 17.73
CA CYS A 171 4.59 -8.49 17.60
C CYS A 171 5.30 -8.73 18.94
N GLU A 172 5.17 -7.81 19.91
CA GLU A 172 5.74 -7.93 21.24
C GLU A 172 4.86 -8.77 22.21
N GLN A 173 3.85 -9.48 21.72
CA GLN A 173 2.99 -10.33 22.55
C GLN A 173 3.79 -11.43 23.24
N GLU A 174 4.75 -12.04 22.56
CA GLU A 174 5.65 -13.04 23.16
C GLU A 174 6.53 -12.46 24.28
N ASN A 175 6.81 -11.18 24.23
CA ASN A 175 7.57 -10.43 25.22
C ASN A 175 6.68 -9.86 26.33
N GLY A 176 5.40 -10.24 26.39
CA GLY A 176 4.45 -9.88 27.42
C GLY A 176 3.64 -8.60 27.16
N SER A 177 3.61 -8.09 25.93
CA SER A 177 2.69 -7.01 25.57
C SER A 177 1.25 -7.48 25.70
N THR A 178 0.41 -6.61 26.31
CA THR A 178 -1.03 -6.87 26.55
C THR A 178 -1.95 -5.93 25.75
N ARG A 179 -1.39 -5.18 24.80
CA ARG A 179 -2.11 -4.19 23.99
C ARG A 179 -1.71 -4.30 22.54
N GLY A 180 -2.67 -4.12 21.65
CA GLY A 180 -2.44 -4.07 20.21
C GLY A 180 -1.49 -2.94 19.79
N SER A 181 -0.82 -3.15 18.67
CA SER A 181 0.01 -2.18 17.96
C SER A 181 -0.68 -1.77 16.66
N PHE A 182 -0.67 -0.49 16.31
CA PHE A 182 -1.20 -0.02 15.03
C PHE A 182 -0.47 -0.65 13.83
N HIS A 183 0.86 -0.77 13.92
CA HIS A 183 1.68 -1.38 12.87
C HIS A 183 1.29 -2.83 12.65
N THR A 184 1.29 -3.64 13.70
CA THR A 184 0.95 -5.05 13.61
C THR A 184 -0.51 -5.25 13.20
N THR A 185 -1.42 -4.47 13.77
CA THR A 185 -2.86 -4.59 13.50
C THR A 185 -3.18 -4.33 12.03
N ILE A 186 -2.59 -3.29 11.41
CA ILE A 186 -2.89 -2.99 10.00
C ILE A 186 -2.37 -4.08 9.06
N ASP A 187 -1.19 -4.65 9.33
CA ASP A 187 -0.63 -5.74 8.52
C ASP A 187 -1.53 -6.98 8.59
N VAL A 188 -2.01 -7.35 9.79
CA VAL A 188 -2.94 -8.48 9.96
C VAL A 188 -4.29 -8.20 9.29
N LEU A 189 -4.82 -7.00 9.45
CA LEU A 189 -6.10 -6.61 8.84
C LEU A 189 -6.07 -6.69 7.31
N GLU A 190 -4.99 -6.22 6.68
CA GLU A 190 -4.79 -6.33 5.22
C GLU A 190 -4.70 -7.80 4.80
N GLY A 191 -4.00 -8.63 5.58
CA GLY A 191 -3.89 -10.07 5.34
C GLY A 191 -5.24 -10.77 5.40
N LEU A 192 -6.00 -10.56 6.48
CA LEU A 192 -7.32 -11.17 6.66
C LEU A 192 -8.32 -10.73 5.58
N LEU A 193 -8.29 -9.45 5.17
CA LEU A 193 -9.13 -8.95 4.09
C LEU A 193 -8.80 -9.62 2.76
N GLU A 194 -7.53 -9.81 2.46
CA GLU A 194 -7.11 -10.47 1.23
C GLU A 194 -7.48 -11.96 1.23
N HIS A 195 -7.37 -12.61 2.40
CA HIS A 195 -7.83 -13.98 2.58
C HIS A 195 -9.33 -14.12 2.37
N GLU A 196 -10.15 -13.21 2.94
CA GLU A 196 -11.60 -13.21 2.69
C GLU A 196 -11.93 -13.06 1.19
N ARG A 197 -11.23 -12.17 0.49
CA ARG A 197 -11.42 -11.96 -0.96
C ARG A 197 -11.09 -13.20 -1.78
N ALA A 198 -10.05 -13.92 -1.39
CA ALA A 198 -9.57 -15.08 -2.11
C ALA A 198 -10.42 -16.33 -1.85
N THR A 199 -10.97 -16.49 -0.64
CA THR A 199 -11.63 -17.74 -0.19
C THR A 199 -13.12 -17.59 0.06
N GLY A 200 -13.65 -16.37 0.15
CA GLY A 200 -15.00 -16.07 0.65
C GLY A 200 -15.05 -15.88 2.17
N GLY A 201 -13.93 -16.13 2.87
CA GLY A 201 -13.80 -15.93 4.31
C GLY A 201 -14.59 -16.92 5.18
N SER A 202 -14.55 -16.69 6.48
CA SER A 202 -15.40 -17.37 7.48
C SER A 202 -15.95 -16.34 8.47
N ALA A 203 -16.94 -16.73 9.26
CA ALA A 203 -17.53 -15.86 10.28
C ALA A 203 -16.47 -15.42 11.32
N GLU A 204 -15.55 -16.32 11.66
CA GLU A 204 -14.46 -16.05 12.61
C GLU A 204 -13.47 -15.02 12.07
N VAL A 205 -13.07 -15.14 10.79
CA VAL A 205 -12.18 -14.18 10.11
C VAL A 205 -12.83 -12.82 10.03
N THR A 206 -14.10 -12.75 9.61
CA THR A 206 -14.86 -11.50 9.54
C THR A 206 -14.96 -10.85 10.91
N ALA A 207 -15.33 -11.60 11.96
CA ALA A 207 -15.46 -11.08 13.31
C ALA A 207 -14.11 -10.57 13.87
N ALA A 208 -13.02 -11.28 13.61
CA ALA A 208 -11.69 -10.84 14.04
C ALA A 208 -11.27 -9.54 13.33
N ARG A 209 -11.52 -9.47 12.03
CA ARG A 209 -11.25 -8.28 11.22
C ARG A 209 -12.07 -7.07 11.70
N GLU A 210 -13.35 -7.25 11.99
CA GLU A 210 -14.22 -6.20 12.53
C GLU A 210 -13.74 -5.69 13.90
N ARG A 211 -13.31 -6.58 14.80
CA ARG A 211 -12.70 -6.17 16.09
C ARG A 211 -11.40 -5.38 15.88
N GLY A 212 -10.56 -5.79 14.93
CA GLY A 212 -9.34 -5.04 14.59
C GLY A 212 -9.62 -3.67 13.95
N GLN A 213 -10.70 -3.55 13.17
CA GLN A 213 -11.18 -2.26 12.67
C GLN A 213 -11.66 -1.37 13.83
N GLU A 214 -12.40 -1.93 14.76
CA GLU A 214 -12.86 -1.20 15.94
C GLU A 214 -11.68 -0.69 16.79
N TYR A 215 -10.62 -1.49 16.96
CA TYR A 215 -9.36 -1.06 17.57
C TYR A 215 -8.82 0.24 16.97
N LEU A 216 -8.80 0.36 15.62
CA LEU A 216 -8.35 1.58 14.94
C LEU A 216 -9.35 2.73 15.10
N LEU A 217 -10.65 2.46 14.98
CA LEU A 217 -11.72 3.45 15.00
C LEU A 217 -11.90 4.08 16.38
N GLU A 218 -11.88 3.29 17.46
CA GLU A 218 -11.94 3.82 18.85
C GLU A 218 -10.81 4.80 19.14
N ARG A 219 -9.64 4.55 18.54
CA ARG A 219 -8.45 5.40 18.63
C ARG A 219 -8.43 6.53 17.59
N ARG A 220 -9.55 6.76 16.92
CA ARG A 220 -9.70 7.79 15.87
C ARG A 220 -8.57 7.76 14.84
N MET A 221 -8.07 6.57 14.56
CA MET A 221 -6.96 6.32 13.63
C MET A 221 -5.57 6.83 14.10
N LEU A 222 -5.50 7.68 15.13
CA LEU A 222 -4.29 8.42 15.52
C LEU A 222 -4.11 8.61 17.02
N ARG A 223 -5.16 8.40 17.84
CA ARG A 223 -5.23 8.93 19.21
C ARG A 223 -5.11 7.87 20.29
N ARG A 224 -4.41 8.19 21.35
CA ARG A 224 -4.40 7.40 22.60
C ARG A 224 -5.77 7.45 23.26
N LEU A 225 -6.33 6.32 23.65
CA LEU A 225 -7.61 6.27 24.37
C LEU A 225 -7.54 6.99 25.72
N SER A 226 -6.37 6.93 26.41
CA SER A 226 -6.22 7.46 27.77
C SER A 226 -6.09 8.98 27.82
N SER A 227 -5.42 9.60 26.84
CA SER A 227 -5.11 11.04 26.88
C SER A 227 -5.69 11.83 25.70
N GLY A 228 -6.12 11.16 24.63
CA GLY A 228 -6.52 11.82 23.40
C GLY A 228 -5.36 12.41 22.58
N GLU A 229 -4.11 12.27 23.04
CA GLU A 229 -2.93 12.74 22.32
C GLU A 229 -2.61 11.86 21.13
N LEU A 230 -1.81 12.38 20.17
CA LEU A 230 -1.25 11.56 19.10
C LEU A 230 -0.44 10.40 19.68
N ILE A 231 -0.65 9.21 19.12
CA ILE A 231 0.13 8.02 19.50
C ILE A 231 1.57 8.20 19.04
N ASP A 232 1.75 8.55 17.76
CA ASP A 232 3.03 8.80 17.13
C ASP A 232 2.86 9.90 16.06
N PRO A 233 3.69 10.96 16.04
CA PRO A 233 3.70 11.94 14.97
C PRO A 233 3.96 11.35 13.58
N ALA A 234 4.67 10.22 13.48
CA ALA A 234 4.92 9.54 12.22
C ALA A 234 3.62 9.07 11.54
N PHE A 235 2.56 8.76 12.31
CA PHE A 235 1.27 8.36 11.75
C PHE A 235 0.59 9.46 10.91
N THR A 236 1.04 10.69 11.06
CA THR A 236 0.56 11.82 10.26
C THR A 236 1.37 12.04 8.97
N ARG A 237 2.45 11.31 8.73
CA ARG A 237 3.34 11.44 7.56
C ARG A 237 3.10 10.27 6.62
N PHE A 238 2.65 10.55 5.40
CA PHE A 238 2.23 9.51 4.46
C PHE A 238 3.39 8.94 3.68
N SER A 239 3.46 7.60 3.65
CA SER A 239 4.53 6.81 3.07
C SER A 239 4.07 5.96 1.89
N PHE A 240 5.01 5.66 0.98
CA PHE A 240 4.89 4.59 0.00
C PHE A 240 6.29 4.18 -0.49
N PRO A 241 6.61 2.87 -0.58
CA PRO A 241 5.84 1.79 0.03
C PRO A 241 5.77 1.93 1.55
N THR A 242 4.69 1.42 2.16
CA THR A 242 4.47 1.56 3.61
C THR A 242 5.32 0.57 4.43
N GLY A 243 5.81 -0.49 3.80
CA GLY A 243 6.44 -1.57 4.53
C GLY A 243 5.50 -2.17 5.58
N TRP A 244 6.00 -2.32 6.81
CA TRP A 244 5.20 -2.74 7.97
C TRP A 244 4.60 -1.55 8.76
N HIS A 245 4.89 -0.31 8.33
CA HIS A 245 4.49 0.89 9.07
C HIS A 245 3.03 1.27 8.84
N TYR A 246 2.41 1.71 9.92
CA TYR A 246 1.13 2.37 9.89
C TYR A 246 1.29 3.87 9.63
N ASP A 247 0.43 4.42 8.80
CA ASP A 247 0.07 5.84 8.75
C ASP A 247 -1.45 5.99 8.57
N ALA A 248 -1.97 7.20 8.82
CA ALA A 248 -3.41 7.44 8.77
C ALA A 248 -4.01 7.20 7.37
N LEU A 249 -3.26 7.48 6.31
CA LEU A 249 -3.72 7.24 4.94
C LEU A 249 -3.82 5.74 4.65
N ARG A 250 -2.88 4.92 5.16
CA ARG A 250 -2.93 3.45 5.06
C ARG A 250 -4.17 2.89 5.75
N GLY A 251 -4.41 3.34 7.00
CA GLY A 251 -5.57 2.90 7.76
C GLY A 251 -6.89 3.28 7.09
N LEU A 252 -7.04 4.51 6.59
CA LEU A 252 -8.23 4.96 5.88
C LEU A 252 -8.46 4.20 4.57
N ASP A 253 -7.40 3.97 3.78
CA ASP A 253 -7.49 3.24 2.52
C ASP A 253 -7.87 1.76 2.76
N TYR A 254 -7.36 1.16 3.85
CA TYR A 254 -7.81 -0.15 4.31
C TYR A 254 -9.31 -0.17 4.66
N LEU A 255 -9.80 0.77 5.50
CA LEU A 255 -11.23 0.82 5.89
C LEU A 255 -12.14 0.97 4.65
N ARG A 256 -11.74 1.82 3.70
CA ARG A 256 -12.41 1.95 2.40
C ARG A 256 -12.43 0.62 1.64
N ALA A 257 -11.28 -0.03 1.54
CA ALA A 257 -11.14 -1.30 0.81
C ALA A 257 -11.93 -2.45 1.46
N ALA A 258 -12.10 -2.39 2.79
CA ALA A 258 -12.91 -3.32 3.56
C ALA A 258 -14.42 -3.02 3.53
N GLY A 259 -14.86 -1.96 2.84
CA GLY A 259 -16.27 -1.60 2.72
C GLY A 259 -16.88 -1.00 4.00
N VAL A 260 -16.05 -0.50 4.92
CA VAL A 260 -16.53 0.15 6.15
C VAL A 260 -17.23 1.46 5.78
N THR A 261 -18.38 1.73 6.38
CA THR A 261 -19.05 3.03 6.22
C THR A 261 -18.34 4.08 7.09
N PRO A 262 -17.87 5.22 6.53
CA PRO A 262 -17.19 6.24 7.30
C PRO A 262 -18.13 6.90 8.32
N ASP A 263 -17.62 7.14 9.53
CA ASP A 263 -18.32 7.86 10.60
C ASP A 263 -17.44 8.97 11.22
N ALA A 264 -17.92 9.64 12.27
CA ALA A 264 -17.23 10.74 12.90
C ALA A 264 -15.84 10.37 13.45
N ARG A 265 -15.55 9.08 13.67
CA ARG A 265 -14.26 8.62 14.22
C ARG A 265 -13.11 8.74 13.22
N VAL A 266 -13.40 8.76 11.92
CA VAL A 266 -12.39 8.93 10.85
C VAL A 266 -12.25 10.40 10.39
N ALA A 267 -13.10 11.32 10.87
CA ALA A 267 -13.15 12.70 10.38
C ALA A 267 -11.80 13.44 10.50
N GLU A 268 -11.12 13.32 11.64
CA GLU A 268 -9.82 13.95 11.85
C GLU A 268 -8.75 13.46 10.86
N ALA A 269 -8.70 12.16 10.64
CA ALA A 269 -7.74 11.55 9.69
C ALA A 269 -8.06 11.95 8.24
N ILE A 270 -9.35 12.08 7.88
CA ILE A 270 -9.78 12.58 6.57
C ILE A 270 -9.38 14.06 6.40
N ASP A 271 -9.57 14.90 7.41
CA ASP A 271 -9.18 16.31 7.37
C ASP A 271 -7.66 16.46 7.26
N LEU A 272 -6.89 15.58 7.90
CA LEU A 272 -5.45 15.49 7.71
C LEU A 272 -5.10 15.21 6.23
N VAL A 273 -5.75 14.24 5.60
CA VAL A 273 -5.54 13.93 4.17
C VAL A 273 -5.87 15.15 3.30
N ARG A 274 -6.99 15.83 3.56
CA ARG A 274 -7.39 17.05 2.84
C ARG A 274 -6.35 18.15 2.96
N SER A 275 -5.81 18.37 4.15
CA SER A 275 -4.87 19.45 4.46
C SER A 275 -3.51 19.31 3.76
N LYS A 276 -3.15 18.09 3.35
CA LYS A 276 -1.86 17.81 2.70
C LYS A 276 -1.86 17.96 1.17
N ARG A 277 -3.01 18.25 0.59
CA ARG A 277 -3.12 18.47 -0.86
C ARG A 277 -2.47 19.79 -1.26
N ASP A 278 -1.62 19.74 -2.28
CA ASP A 278 -1.13 20.97 -2.91
C ASP A 278 -2.22 21.68 -3.74
N ALA A 279 -1.89 22.82 -4.33
CA ALA A 279 -2.80 23.59 -5.16
C ALA A 279 -3.30 22.85 -6.42
N GLN A 280 -2.66 21.75 -6.81
CA GLN A 280 -3.06 20.87 -7.90
C GLN A 280 -3.79 19.61 -7.40
N GLY A 281 -4.05 19.50 -6.10
CA GLY A 281 -4.72 18.37 -5.48
C GLY A 281 -3.85 17.13 -5.24
N ARG A 282 -2.51 17.24 -5.35
CA ARG A 282 -1.55 16.15 -5.21
C ARG A 282 -1.06 16.07 -3.78
N LEU A 283 -0.70 14.86 -3.33
CA LEU A 283 -0.08 14.64 -2.02
C LEU A 283 1.42 14.35 -2.17
N PRO A 284 2.24 14.83 -1.21
CA PRO A 284 3.66 14.51 -1.20
C PRO A 284 3.93 13.09 -0.69
N LEU A 285 5.12 12.56 -1.00
CA LEU A 285 5.75 11.51 -0.19
C LEU A 285 6.42 12.19 1.01
N GLU A 286 6.07 11.78 2.24
CA GLU A 286 6.57 12.47 3.45
C GLU A 286 7.49 11.61 4.30
N ASN A 287 7.36 10.29 4.21
CA ASN A 287 8.15 9.37 5.02
C ASN A 287 8.47 8.10 4.22
N PRO A 288 9.55 8.10 3.42
CA PRO A 288 9.93 6.95 2.62
C PRO A 288 10.54 5.79 3.43
N HIS A 289 10.63 5.91 4.77
CA HIS A 289 11.25 4.93 5.68
C HIS A 289 12.68 4.55 5.27
N GLU A 290 13.48 5.53 4.83
CA GLU A 290 14.85 5.31 4.30
C GLU A 290 15.83 4.73 5.33
N SER A 291 15.59 4.96 6.62
CA SER A 291 16.42 4.40 7.70
C SER A 291 16.19 2.91 7.95
N GLU A 292 15.15 2.35 7.37
CA GLU A 292 14.78 0.95 7.54
C GLU A 292 15.45 0.08 6.48
N MET A 293 16.22 -0.89 6.92
CA MET A 293 17.05 -1.75 6.06
C MET A 293 16.24 -2.44 4.95
N VAL A 294 15.02 -2.90 5.24
CA VAL A 294 14.16 -3.61 4.27
C VAL A 294 13.63 -2.66 3.20
N ASN A 295 13.15 -1.46 3.58
CA ASN A 295 12.62 -0.48 2.63
C ASN A 295 13.73 0.12 1.76
N THR A 296 14.91 0.38 2.34
CA THR A 296 16.11 0.78 1.59
C THR A 296 16.46 -0.27 0.54
N ARG A 297 16.45 -1.55 0.90
CA ARG A 297 16.78 -2.65 -0.01
C ARG A 297 15.82 -2.79 -1.19
N VAL A 298 14.51 -2.58 -1.00
CA VAL A 298 13.56 -2.61 -2.12
C VAL A 298 13.76 -1.40 -3.03
N ARG A 299 14.11 -0.23 -2.49
CA ARG A 299 14.52 0.92 -3.30
C ARG A 299 15.82 0.66 -4.04
N ASP A 300 16.77 -0.06 -3.41
CA ASP A 300 18.03 -0.50 -4.04
C ASP A 300 17.81 -1.47 -5.21
N LEU A 301 16.62 -2.09 -5.34
CA LEU A 301 16.25 -2.83 -6.54
C LEU A 301 16.13 -1.94 -7.79
N GLU A 302 16.12 -0.61 -7.62
CA GLU A 302 16.16 0.40 -8.70
C GLU A 302 15.21 0.11 -9.89
N PHE A 303 13.99 -0.38 -9.60
CA PHE A 303 13.03 -0.65 -10.67
C PHE A 303 12.36 0.63 -11.22
N GLY A 304 12.88 1.80 -10.83
CA GLY A 304 12.56 3.09 -11.42
C GLY A 304 11.22 3.67 -10.97
N MET A 305 10.78 3.36 -9.76
CA MET A 305 9.70 4.09 -9.12
C MET A 305 10.27 5.41 -8.60
N ASP A 306 10.11 6.46 -9.41
CA ASP A 306 10.73 7.78 -9.21
C ASP A 306 9.90 8.62 -8.21
N GLU A 307 9.83 8.15 -6.97
CA GLU A 307 9.16 8.82 -5.86
C GLU A 307 10.18 9.28 -4.81
N HIS A 308 10.22 10.59 -4.52
CA HIS A 308 11.18 11.20 -3.61
C HIS A 308 10.48 11.97 -2.49
N GLU A 309 11.09 11.99 -1.29
CA GLU A 309 10.57 12.74 -0.15
C GLU A 309 10.35 14.23 -0.51
N GLY A 310 9.21 14.76 -0.06
CA GLY A 310 8.78 16.15 -0.32
C GLY A 310 8.25 16.41 -1.73
N ARG A 311 8.30 15.45 -2.64
CA ARG A 311 7.77 15.59 -4.01
C ARG A 311 6.35 14.99 -4.10
N PRO A 312 5.52 15.45 -5.06
CA PRO A 312 4.22 14.84 -5.29
C PRO A 312 4.34 13.35 -5.60
N SER A 313 3.68 12.51 -4.80
CA SER A 313 3.63 11.06 -4.95
C SER A 313 2.37 10.64 -5.71
N ARG A 314 2.53 9.85 -6.75
CA ARG A 314 1.41 9.25 -7.51
C ARG A 314 0.62 8.27 -6.64
N TRP A 315 1.33 7.48 -5.84
CA TRP A 315 0.73 6.51 -4.93
C TRP A 315 -0.07 7.16 -3.81
N ASN A 316 0.52 8.10 -3.08
CA ASN A 316 -0.18 8.79 -2.00
C ASN A 316 -1.37 9.60 -2.54
N THR A 317 -1.23 10.22 -3.72
CA THR A 317 -2.32 10.97 -4.35
C THR A 317 -3.47 10.04 -4.76
N LEU A 318 -3.18 8.90 -5.39
CA LEU A 318 -4.19 7.90 -5.77
C LEU A 318 -4.96 7.40 -4.54
N ARG A 319 -4.24 6.96 -3.49
CA ARG A 319 -4.84 6.48 -2.24
C ARG A 319 -5.69 7.56 -1.57
N ALA A 320 -5.20 8.79 -1.51
CA ALA A 320 -5.93 9.91 -0.94
C ALA A 320 -7.22 10.23 -1.70
N LEU A 321 -7.20 10.25 -3.03
CA LEU A 321 -8.41 10.50 -3.82
C LEU A 321 -9.47 9.42 -3.63
N ARG A 322 -9.06 8.17 -3.50
CA ARG A 322 -9.95 7.04 -3.15
C ARG A 322 -10.61 7.25 -1.78
N VAL A 323 -9.81 7.58 -0.79
CA VAL A 323 -10.27 7.85 0.57
C VAL A 323 -11.23 9.04 0.60
N LEU A 324 -10.91 10.14 -0.08
CA LEU A 324 -11.76 11.32 -0.12
C LEU A 324 -13.08 11.04 -0.84
N ARG A 325 -13.07 10.25 -1.92
CA ARG A 325 -14.29 9.82 -2.62
C ARG A 325 -15.16 8.92 -1.71
N TRP A 326 -14.55 7.99 -1.01
CA TRP A 326 -15.25 7.14 -0.05
C TRP A 326 -15.88 7.93 1.10
N ALA A 327 -15.20 8.97 1.61
CA ALA A 327 -15.64 9.76 2.74
C ALA A 327 -16.71 10.82 2.41
N GLY A 328 -16.75 11.32 1.17
CA GLY A 328 -17.62 12.45 0.76
C GLY A 328 -18.52 12.18 -0.45
N GLY A 329 -18.56 10.93 -0.96
CA GLY A 329 -19.26 10.66 -2.22
C GLY A 329 -18.64 11.46 -3.38
N SER A 330 -19.46 11.84 -4.37
CA SER A 330 -19.02 12.57 -5.57
C SER A 330 -18.52 14.01 -5.31
N GLU A 331 -18.81 14.60 -4.16
CA GLU A 331 -18.40 15.98 -3.82
C GLU A 331 -16.91 16.13 -3.45
N GLY A 332 -16.21 15.03 -3.18
CA GLY A 332 -14.82 15.03 -2.71
C GLY A 332 -13.76 15.39 -3.76
N LEU A 333 -14.08 15.43 -5.04
CA LEU A 333 -13.12 15.59 -6.13
C LEU A 333 -13.07 17.01 -6.73
N ASP A 334 -14.13 17.77 -6.63
CA ASP A 334 -14.19 19.16 -7.11
C ASP A 334 -13.62 20.11 -6.05
N GLY A 335 -12.29 20.36 -6.13
CA GLY A 335 -11.67 21.47 -5.44
C GLY A 335 -12.33 22.79 -5.87
N GLN A 336 -13.01 23.45 -4.93
CA GLN A 336 -13.53 24.84 -4.96
C GLN A 336 -13.45 25.53 -6.33
N ARG A 337 -14.58 25.65 -7.00
CA ARG A 337 -14.74 26.77 -7.95
C ARG A 337 -14.53 28.04 -7.14
N PRO A 338 -13.67 28.96 -7.56
CA PRO A 338 -13.61 30.25 -6.93
C PRO A 338 -15.00 30.87 -7.04
N SER A 339 -15.61 31.20 -5.90
CA SER A 339 -16.80 32.06 -5.85
C SER A 339 -16.43 33.35 -6.58
N SER A 340 -17.05 33.55 -7.74
CA SER A 340 -16.96 34.82 -8.47
C SER A 340 -17.56 35.94 -7.64
N PRO A 341 -16.96 37.14 -7.67
CA PRO A 341 -17.41 38.30 -6.90
C PRO A 341 -18.79 38.83 -7.37
#